data_6f9fe989a73ae2f52b592242fc2b0244
#
_entry.id   6f9fe989a73ae2f52b592242fc2b0244
#
_cell.length_a   1.000
_cell.length_b   1.000
_cell.length_c   1.000
_cell.angle_alpha   90.00
_cell.angle_beta   90.00
_cell.angle_gamma   90.00
#
_symmetry.space_group_name_H-M   'P 1'
#
loop_
_entity.id
_entity.type
_entity.pdbx_description
1 polymer ?
#
loop_
_entity_poly.entity_id
_entity_poly.type
_entity_poly.pdbx_seq_one_letter_code
_entity_poly.pdbx_strand_id
1 'polypeptide(L)'
;MKKLLLLCLSVLTASCDTATRQFESRLDEILSGHKAFVGVAIRTPDGKTVARNDSLLPMMSVFKFHQALAVADFLDRMQREGIPLTQPISITPDLLLPGTYSPMRDSLPAGGGTLTLGQLLRYMVSESDNIACDILLREAGGPEAVEAYVRSLG
;
A
#
# COMPACT_ATOMS: atom_id res chain seq x y z
N MET A 1 -6.89 -22.49 48.62
CA MET A 1 -7.03 -21.32 47.76
C MET A 1 -5.97 -21.24 46.66
N LYS A 2 -4.67 -21.38 46.92
CA LYS A 2 -3.59 -21.31 45.87
C LYS A 2 -3.73 -22.34 44.74
N LYS A 3 -4.15 -23.58 45.04
CA LYS A 3 -4.35 -24.66 44.04
C LYS A 3 -5.56 -24.40 43.12
N LEU A 4 -6.61 -23.75 43.60
CA LEU A 4 -7.78 -23.38 42.81
C LEU A 4 -7.48 -22.24 41.85
N LEU A 5 -6.66 -21.25 42.30
CA LEU A 5 -6.21 -20.14 41.48
C LEU A 5 -5.31 -20.58 40.30
N LEU A 6 -4.42 -21.55 40.54
CA LEU A 6 -3.58 -22.16 39.50
C LEU A 6 -4.41 -22.93 38.47
N LEU A 7 -5.47 -23.63 38.89
CA LEU A 7 -6.36 -24.37 37.97
C LEU A 7 -7.15 -23.39 37.09
N CYS A 8 -7.67 -22.28 37.62
CA CYS A 8 -8.36 -21.26 36.82
C CYS A 8 -7.43 -20.57 35.82
N LEU A 9 -6.16 -20.34 36.17
CA LEU A 9 -5.17 -19.72 35.27
C LEU A 9 -4.82 -20.64 34.10
N SER A 10 -4.70 -21.97 34.35
CA SER A 10 -4.42 -22.97 33.30
C SER A 10 -5.59 -23.17 32.33
N VAL A 11 -6.82 -23.02 32.77
CA VAL A 11 -8.01 -23.09 31.91
C VAL A 11 -8.11 -21.88 31.00
N LEU A 12 -7.74 -20.69 31.48
CA LEU A 12 -7.74 -19.46 30.65
C LEU A 12 -6.69 -19.48 29.52
N THR A 13 -5.49 -20.02 29.80
CA THR A 13 -4.45 -20.16 28.76
C THR A 13 -4.81 -21.22 27.72
N ALA A 14 -5.41 -22.35 28.15
CA ALA A 14 -5.85 -23.40 27.23
C ALA A 14 -6.99 -22.94 26.30
N SER A 15 -7.85 -22.04 26.74
CA SER A 15 -8.94 -21.47 25.94
C SER A 15 -8.41 -20.57 24.82
N CYS A 16 -7.39 -19.76 25.07
CA CYS A 16 -6.79 -18.88 24.08
C CYS A 16 -6.07 -19.67 22.98
N ASP A 17 -5.34 -20.73 23.34
CA ASP A 17 -4.66 -21.62 22.38
C ASP A 17 -5.66 -22.40 21.50
N THR A 18 -6.81 -22.73 22.02
CA THR A 18 -7.86 -23.43 21.27
C THR A 18 -8.48 -22.52 20.22
N ALA A 19 -8.77 -21.27 20.56
CA ALA A 19 -9.32 -20.28 19.62
C ALA A 19 -8.34 -19.99 18.47
N THR A 20 -7.05 -19.84 18.78
CA THR A 20 -6.02 -19.62 17.77
C THR A 20 -5.90 -20.81 16.83
N ARG A 21 -5.85 -22.02 17.33
CA ARG A 21 -5.80 -23.25 16.52
C ARG A 21 -7.04 -23.42 15.64
N GLN A 22 -8.21 -23.10 16.16
CA GLN A 22 -9.45 -23.16 15.38
C GLN A 22 -9.44 -22.12 14.25
N PHE A 23 -8.95 -20.92 14.53
CA PHE A 23 -8.78 -19.89 13.52
C PHE A 23 -7.79 -20.34 12.42
N GLU A 24 -6.61 -20.85 12.80
CA GLU A 24 -5.61 -21.34 11.85
C GLU A 24 -6.17 -22.48 10.98
N SER A 25 -6.85 -23.44 11.57
CA SER A 25 -7.50 -24.55 10.85
C SER A 25 -8.53 -24.05 9.84
N ARG A 26 -9.33 -23.04 10.23
CA ARG A 26 -10.32 -22.45 9.34
C ARG A 26 -9.67 -21.67 8.19
N LEU A 27 -8.58 -20.99 8.47
CA LEU A 27 -7.78 -20.30 7.45
C LEU A 27 -7.23 -21.31 6.43
N ASP A 28 -6.64 -22.41 6.89
CA ASP A 28 -6.09 -23.46 6.04
C ASP A 28 -7.19 -24.11 5.16
N GLU A 29 -8.37 -24.34 5.72
CA GLU A 29 -9.54 -24.84 4.97
C GLU A 29 -9.94 -23.87 3.84
N ILE A 30 -10.04 -22.58 4.14
CA ILE A 30 -10.38 -21.56 3.13
C ILE A 30 -9.30 -21.52 2.03
N LEU A 31 -8.03 -21.46 2.40
CA LEU A 31 -6.93 -21.37 1.44
C LEU A 31 -6.85 -22.59 0.54
N SER A 32 -7.08 -23.80 1.08
CA SER A 32 -7.05 -25.05 0.30
C SER A 32 -8.17 -25.15 -0.74
N GLY A 33 -9.26 -24.44 -0.55
CA GLY A 33 -10.40 -24.40 -1.48
C GLY A 33 -10.16 -23.55 -2.74
N HIS A 34 -9.07 -22.79 -2.80
CA HIS A 34 -8.79 -21.87 -3.91
C HIS A 34 -7.61 -22.33 -4.78
N LYS A 35 -7.77 -22.25 -6.10
CA LYS A 35 -6.70 -22.50 -7.08
C LYS A 35 -5.84 -21.23 -7.27
N ALA A 36 -5.32 -20.68 -6.16
CA ALA A 36 -4.51 -19.49 -6.18
C ALA A 36 -3.43 -19.58 -5.10
N PHE A 37 -2.27 -18.95 -5.35
CA PHE A 37 -1.28 -18.73 -4.30
C PHE A 37 -1.69 -17.49 -3.50
N VAL A 38 -2.06 -17.69 -2.25
CA VAL A 38 -2.56 -16.63 -1.37
C VAL A 38 -1.64 -16.51 -0.15
N GLY A 39 -0.98 -15.38 -0.01
CA GLY A 39 -0.25 -15.01 1.19
C GLY A 39 -1.18 -14.33 2.20
N VAL A 40 -1.10 -14.72 3.46
CA VAL A 40 -1.85 -14.11 4.56
C VAL A 40 -0.91 -13.87 5.73
N ALA A 41 -0.95 -12.65 6.28
CA ALA A 41 -0.30 -12.32 7.54
C ALA A 41 -1.27 -11.51 8.40
N ILE A 42 -1.53 -11.98 9.62
CA ILE A 42 -2.43 -11.34 10.57
C ILE A 42 -1.67 -11.12 11.87
N ARG A 43 -1.61 -9.87 12.31
CA ARG A 43 -1.04 -9.51 13.61
C ARG A 43 -2.17 -9.23 14.58
N THR A 44 -2.17 -9.96 15.69
CA THR A 44 -3.14 -9.80 16.77
C THR A 44 -2.76 -8.63 17.69
N PRO A 45 -3.71 -8.06 18.46
CA PRO A 45 -3.42 -6.96 19.38
C PRO A 45 -2.38 -7.28 20.46
N ASP A 46 -2.21 -8.56 20.84
CA ASP A 46 -1.18 -9.05 21.76
C ASP A 46 0.19 -9.26 21.10
N GLY A 47 0.33 -8.87 19.82
CA GLY A 47 1.57 -8.88 19.06
C GLY A 47 1.94 -10.21 18.40
N LYS A 48 1.11 -11.26 18.52
CA LYS A 48 1.32 -12.53 17.82
C LYS A 48 1.06 -12.34 16.31
N THR A 49 1.76 -13.10 15.49
CA THR A 49 1.55 -13.14 14.05
C THR A 49 1.17 -14.55 13.63
N VAL A 50 0.07 -14.66 12.90
CA VAL A 50 -0.32 -15.87 12.16
C VAL A 50 -0.05 -15.58 10.69
N ALA A 51 0.80 -16.37 10.05
CA ALA A 51 1.14 -16.23 8.64
C ALA A 51 0.96 -17.56 7.90
N ARG A 52 0.57 -17.46 6.62
CA ARG A 52 0.52 -18.57 5.66
C ARG A 52 1.09 -18.10 4.34
N ASN A 53 1.89 -18.96 3.69
CA ASN A 53 2.53 -18.65 2.44
C ASN A 53 3.30 -17.32 2.49
N ASP A 54 4.08 -17.13 3.57
CA ASP A 54 4.90 -15.93 3.79
C ASP A 54 6.07 -15.93 2.81
N SER A 55 5.84 -15.30 1.68
CA SER A 55 6.81 -15.14 0.60
C SER A 55 6.67 -13.77 -0.05
N LEU A 56 7.69 -13.37 -0.79
CA LEU A 56 7.67 -12.12 -1.53
C LEU A 56 6.64 -12.19 -2.65
N LEU A 57 5.62 -11.36 -2.54
CA LEU A 57 4.56 -11.19 -3.53
C LEU A 57 4.68 -9.81 -4.20
N PRO A 58 4.37 -9.69 -5.50
CA PRO A 58 4.31 -8.39 -6.15
C PRO A 58 3.26 -7.50 -5.47
N MET A 59 3.67 -6.30 -5.07
CA MET A 59 2.76 -5.36 -4.41
C MET A 59 1.68 -4.80 -5.35
N MET A 60 1.91 -4.84 -6.66
CA MET A 60 1.02 -4.25 -7.66
C MET A 60 0.65 -2.80 -7.26
N SER A 61 -0.63 -2.42 -7.38
CA SER A 61 -1.08 -1.06 -7.02
C SER A 61 -1.03 -0.74 -5.52
N VAL A 62 -0.79 -1.71 -4.64
CA VAL A 62 -0.54 -1.43 -3.21
C VAL A 62 0.73 -0.58 -3.03
N PHE A 63 1.71 -0.71 -3.93
CA PHE A 63 2.91 0.13 -3.94
C PHE A 63 2.58 1.63 -4.02
N LYS A 64 1.50 2.02 -4.69
CA LYS A 64 1.08 3.42 -4.83
C LYS A 64 0.80 4.10 -3.48
N PHE A 65 0.41 3.33 -2.46
CA PHE A 65 0.27 3.86 -1.11
C PHE A 65 1.62 4.33 -0.55
N HIS A 66 2.66 3.51 -0.67
CA HIS A 66 4.01 3.86 -0.21
C HIS A 66 4.58 5.04 -1.01
N GLN A 67 4.35 5.02 -2.31
CA GLN A 67 4.73 6.14 -3.19
C GLN A 67 3.98 7.41 -2.81
N ALA A 68 2.68 7.33 -2.47
CA ALA A 68 1.90 8.49 -2.05
C ALA A 68 2.44 9.13 -0.77
N LEU A 69 2.93 8.33 0.18
CA LEU A 69 3.58 8.84 1.38
C LEU A 69 4.88 9.59 1.04
N ALA A 70 5.73 9.03 0.17
CA ALA A 70 6.95 9.68 -0.27
C ALA A 70 6.67 10.94 -1.08
N VAL A 71 5.66 10.91 -1.97
CA VAL A 71 5.21 12.09 -2.73
C VAL A 71 4.65 13.16 -1.78
N ALA A 72 3.89 12.79 -0.75
CA ALA A 72 3.36 13.75 0.21
C ALA A 72 4.48 14.46 0.99
N ASP A 73 5.52 13.74 1.42
CA ASP A 73 6.71 14.33 2.04
C ASP A 73 7.46 15.26 1.05
N PHE A 74 7.63 14.82 -0.20
CA PHE A 74 8.20 15.65 -1.25
C PHE A 74 7.40 16.95 -1.47
N LEU A 75 6.06 16.85 -1.55
CA LEU A 75 5.19 18.01 -1.74
C LEU A 75 5.21 18.95 -0.53
N ASP A 76 5.31 18.43 0.68
CA ASP A 76 5.47 19.26 1.89
C ASP A 76 6.81 20.03 1.87
N ARG A 77 7.88 19.40 1.42
CA ARG A 77 9.16 20.07 1.20
C ARG A 77 9.07 21.18 0.15
N MET A 78 8.45 20.88 -1.00
CA MET A 78 8.23 21.89 -2.06
C MET A 78 7.43 23.08 -1.54
N GLN A 79 6.38 22.87 -0.75
CA GLN A 79 5.60 23.96 -0.16
C GLN A 79 6.44 24.84 0.78
N ARG A 80 7.32 24.24 1.57
CA ARG A 80 8.27 24.99 2.41
C ARG A 80 9.25 25.83 1.59
N GLU A 81 9.56 25.38 0.38
CA GLU A 81 10.39 26.10 -0.60
C GLU A 81 9.57 27.10 -1.45
N GLY A 82 8.28 27.25 -1.16
CA GLY A 82 7.39 28.19 -1.84
C GLY A 82 6.76 27.66 -3.14
N ILE A 83 6.87 26.37 -3.42
CA ILE A 83 6.26 25.73 -4.60
C ILE A 83 4.90 25.15 -4.19
N PRO A 84 3.77 25.67 -4.71
CA PRO A 84 2.44 25.27 -4.28
C PRO A 84 2.00 23.95 -4.94
N LEU A 85 1.06 23.22 -4.30
CA LEU A 85 0.39 22.04 -4.90
C LEU A 85 -0.33 22.35 -6.22
N THR A 86 -0.62 23.62 -6.47
CA THR A 86 -1.19 24.11 -7.72
C THR A 86 -0.16 24.29 -8.83
N GLN A 87 1.11 23.98 -8.56
CA GLN A 87 2.17 23.99 -9.59
C GLN A 87 1.70 23.20 -10.81
N PRO A 88 1.65 23.84 -12.00
CA PRO A 88 1.23 23.17 -13.21
C PRO A 88 2.32 22.23 -13.73
N ILE A 89 1.93 21.02 -14.10
CA ILE A 89 2.75 20.03 -14.79
C ILE A 89 2.22 19.85 -16.21
N SER A 90 3.07 19.99 -17.18
CA SER A 90 2.73 19.78 -18.59
C SER A 90 2.68 18.27 -18.87
N ILE A 91 1.53 17.79 -19.33
CA ILE A 91 1.32 16.41 -19.74
C ILE A 91 1.39 16.38 -21.26
N THR A 92 2.51 15.97 -21.79
CA THR A 92 2.78 15.89 -23.22
C THR A 92 2.31 14.54 -23.80
N PRO A 93 2.06 14.44 -25.13
CA PRO A 93 1.56 13.20 -25.74
C PRO A 93 2.43 11.96 -25.51
N ASP A 94 3.74 12.14 -25.40
CA ASP A 94 4.70 11.08 -25.12
C ASP A 94 4.56 10.47 -23.71
N LEU A 95 3.96 11.21 -22.78
CA LEU A 95 3.61 10.71 -21.44
C LEU A 95 2.31 9.89 -21.43
N LEU A 96 1.45 10.06 -22.43
CA LEU A 96 0.14 9.40 -22.52
C LEU A 96 0.27 7.98 -23.11
N LEU A 97 1.08 7.14 -22.48
CA LEU A 97 1.40 5.79 -22.95
C LEU A 97 0.14 4.94 -23.19
N PRO A 98 0.00 4.30 -24.38
CA PRO A 98 -1.10 3.37 -24.63
C PRO A 98 -0.89 2.07 -23.87
N GLY A 99 -1.96 1.30 -23.67
CA GLY A 99 -1.89 -0.07 -23.12
C GLY A 99 -1.77 -0.16 -21.60
N THR A 100 -1.68 0.98 -20.89
CA THR A 100 -1.77 1.00 -19.42
C THR A 100 -3.10 1.61 -18.96
N TYR A 101 -3.55 1.21 -17.77
CA TYR A 101 -4.75 1.80 -17.14
C TYR A 101 -4.46 3.24 -16.69
N SER A 102 -5.20 4.19 -17.25
CA SER A 102 -5.04 5.62 -16.92
C SER A 102 -6.31 6.42 -17.20
N PRO A 103 -7.21 6.57 -16.22
CA PRO A 103 -8.34 7.49 -16.31
C PRO A 103 -7.92 8.94 -16.58
N MET A 104 -6.75 9.35 -16.11
CA MET A 104 -6.17 10.65 -16.41
C MET A 104 -5.96 10.84 -17.92
N ARG A 105 -5.29 9.88 -18.58
CA ARG A 105 -5.09 9.92 -20.05
C ARG A 105 -6.43 10.00 -20.77
N ASP A 106 -7.39 9.20 -20.33
CA ASP A 106 -8.71 9.10 -20.99
C ASP A 106 -9.55 10.36 -20.80
N SER A 107 -9.21 11.22 -19.83
CA SER A 107 -9.84 12.52 -19.58
C SER A 107 -9.15 13.69 -20.32
N LEU A 108 -7.96 13.50 -20.86
CA LEU A 108 -7.19 14.55 -21.54
C LEU A 108 -7.37 14.46 -23.07
N PRO A 109 -7.23 15.61 -23.79
CA PRO A 109 -7.10 15.58 -25.24
C PRO A 109 -5.88 14.76 -25.68
N ALA A 110 -5.91 14.22 -26.91
CA ALA A 110 -4.78 13.48 -27.48
C ALA A 110 -3.48 14.29 -27.54
N GLY A 111 -3.57 15.60 -27.60
CA GLY A 111 -2.44 16.54 -27.54
C GLY A 111 -1.86 16.77 -26.15
N GLY A 112 -2.39 16.08 -25.13
CA GLY A 112 -2.00 16.32 -23.76
C GLY A 112 -2.74 17.48 -23.09
N GLY A 113 -2.15 18.02 -22.04
CA GLY A 113 -2.76 19.10 -21.26
C GLY A 113 -1.89 19.56 -20.10
N THR A 114 -2.51 20.22 -19.15
CA THR A 114 -1.85 20.65 -17.92
C THR A 114 -2.64 20.18 -16.72
N LEU A 115 -1.96 19.55 -15.79
CA LEU A 115 -2.51 19.15 -14.49
C LEU A 115 -1.64 19.68 -13.36
N THR A 116 -2.23 19.89 -12.20
CA THR A 116 -1.46 20.25 -11.00
C THR A 116 -0.91 19.01 -10.32
N LEU A 117 0.13 19.19 -9.50
CA LEU A 117 0.65 18.11 -8.62
C LEU A 117 -0.46 17.46 -7.78
N GLY A 118 -1.37 18.29 -7.22
CA GLY A 118 -2.50 17.80 -6.45
C GLY A 118 -3.50 16.96 -7.28
N GLN A 119 -3.73 17.34 -8.53
CA GLN A 119 -4.58 16.56 -9.45
C GLN A 119 -3.94 15.22 -9.81
N LEU A 120 -2.62 15.21 -10.09
CA LEU A 120 -1.88 13.97 -10.34
C LEU A 120 -1.93 13.04 -9.12
N LEU A 121 -1.72 13.57 -7.91
CA LEU A 121 -1.81 12.78 -6.67
C LEU A 121 -3.20 12.17 -6.51
N ARG A 122 -4.27 12.94 -6.79
CA ARG A 122 -5.63 12.43 -6.75
C ARG A 122 -5.83 11.28 -7.75
N TYR A 123 -5.41 11.42 -9.00
CA TYR A 123 -5.52 10.35 -10.00
C TYR A 123 -4.77 9.09 -9.55
N MET A 124 -3.55 9.23 -9.05
CA MET A 124 -2.75 8.11 -8.57
C MET A 124 -3.41 7.36 -7.41
N VAL A 125 -3.91 8.07 -6.40
CA VAL A 125 -4.42 7.46 -5.16
C VAL A 125 -5.88 7.03 -5.29
N SER A 126 -6.75 7.90 -5.85
CA SER A 126 -8.19 7.63 -5.89
C SER A 126 -8.60 6.75 -7.07
N GLU A 127 -7.93 6.89 -8.21
CA GLU A 127 -8.26 6.19 -9.45
C GLU A 127 -7.24 5.08 -9.79
N SER A 128 -6.20 4.93 -8.99
CA SER A 128 -5.09 3.99 -9.24
C SER A 128 -4.43 4.19 -10.61
N ASP A 129 -4.36 5.44 -11.08
CA ASP A 129 -3.81 5.81 -12.38
C ASP A 129 -2.32 5.48 -12.48
N ASN A 130 -1.92 4.78 -13.54
CA ASN A 130 -0.52 4.37 -13.72
C ASN A 130 0.35 5.49 -14.28
N ILE A 131 -0.18 6.31 -15.19
CA ILE A 131 0.60 7.40 -15.79
C ILE A 131 0.81 8.51 -14.77
N ALA A 132 -0.21 8.88 -13.99
CA ALA A 132 -0.05 9.82 -12.88
C ALA A 132 0.96 9.30 -11.85
N CYS A 133 0.96 7.99 -11.59
CA CYS A 133 1.94 7.33 -10.73
C CYS A 133 3.37 7.54 -11.26
N ASP A 134 3.62 7.27 -12.54
CA ASP A 134 4.95 7.39 -13.16
C ASP A 134 5.44 8.84 -13.21
N ILE A 135 4.55 9.80 -13.47
CA ILE A 135 4.88 11.22 -13.46
C ILE A 135 5.30 11.65 -12.05
N LEU A 136 4.47 11.35 -11.03
CA LEU A 136 4.79 11.72 -9.65
C LEU A 136 6.03 11.01 -9.11
N LEU A 137 6.29 9.78 -9.55
CA LEU A 137 7.51 9.06 -9.19
C LEU A 137 8.76 9.81 -9.70
N ARG A 138 8.72 10.30 -10.93
CA ARG A 138 9.82 11.10 -11.51
C ARG A 138 10.00 12.43 -10.79
N GLU A 139 8.91 13.14 -10.53
CA GLU A 139 8.94 14.41 -9.80
C GLU A 139 9.50 14.26 -8.38
N ALA A 140 9.22 13.14 -7.71
CA ALA A 140 9.71 12.83 -6.37
C ALA A 140 11.18 12.34 -6.33
N GLY A 141 11.86 12.24 -7.47
CA GLY A 141 13.26 11.82 -7.55
C GLY A 141 13.48 10.36 -7.93
N GLY A 142 12.44 9.66 -8.41
CA GLY A 142 12.54 8.30 -8.92
C GLY A 142 12.32 7.20 -7.86
N PRO A 143 12.46 5.94 -8.28
CA PRO A 143 12.25 4.77 -7.41
C PRO A 143 13.16 4.75 -6.19
N GLU A 144 14.42 5.15 -6.36
CA GLU A 144 15.43 5.17 -5.31
C GLU A 144 15.08 6.16 -4.19
N ALA A 145 14.51 7.32 -4.54
CA ALA A 145 14.07 8.31 -3.56
C ALA A 145 12.88 7.78 -2.75
N VAL A 146 11.93 7.11 -3.41
CA VAL A 146 10.78 6.47 -2.73
C VAL A 146 11.26 5.33 -1.82
N GLU A 147 12.18 4.48 -2.29
CA GLU A 147 12.75 3.40 -1.48
C GLU A 147 13.47 3.97 -0.23
N ALA A 148 14.29 4.98 -0.41
CA ALA A 148 15.01 5.62 0.71
C ALA A 148 14.02 6.19 1.74
N TYR A 149 12.97 6.86 1.29
CA TYR A 149 11.93 7.37 2.17
C TYR A 149 11.22 6.26 2.94
N VAL A 150 10.75 5.22 2.25
CA VAL A 150 10.05 4.09 2.90
C VAL A 150 10.94 3.40 3.93
N ARG A 151 12.23 3.19 3.61
CA ARG A 151 13.21 2.64 4.58
C ARG A 151 13.42 3.52 5.80
N SER A 152 13.26 4.83 5.67
CA SER A 152 13.39 5.76 6.79
C SER A 152 12.23 5.68 7.80
N LEU A 153 11.12 5.07 7.40
CA LEU A 153 9.96 4.87 8.28
C LEU A 153 10.08 3.65 9.20
N GLY A 154 11.05 2.77 8.99
CA GLY A 154 11.34 1.58 9.83
C GLY A 154 11.20 0.28 9.08
#